data_14b20114ae5b3f14bf2c68e386b96b47
#
_entry.id   14b20114ae5b3f14bf2c68e386b96b47
#
_cell.length_a   1.000
_cell.length_b   1.000
_cell.length_c   1.000
_cell.angle_alpha   90.00
_cell.angle_beta   90.00
_cell.angle_gamma   90.00
#
_symmetry.space_group_name_H-M   'P 1'
#
loop_
_entity.id
_entity.type
_entity.pdbx_description
1 polymer ?
#
loop_
_entity_poly.entity_id
_entity_poly.type
_entity_poly.pdbx_seq_one_letter_code
_entity_poly.pdbx_strand_id
1 'polypeptide(L)'
;MPNVLEEVPRPGRVAIVRLRSLGDCVLSTPALALLKRARADLRVAVVAEARFHALFEHNPDVDDILRPDPRVLRRWRPDLCLNLHGGTRSAFLTLVSGARWRAGFGHFRYQFAYNVHIPRAQEILGAERTVHTAEHLASAIFYLGAPVQEIPRARLGATGQPPPARPYAVLHAVATAPEKTWRADGFLEVARHIEESGLEAVFIGAAGDDLRPFSRHRIVQGAPLGQVKTLLAGASLFVGNDSGPAHMAAAFGLPSVVIFGPSDPAIWAPWRARSEVVKVPGGMAEVTVAQVVNALVRLRVSA
;
A
#
# COMPACT_ATOMS: atom_id res chain seq x y z
N MET A 1 -1.81 26.84 -9.56
CA MET A 1 -2.55 25.70 -8.99
C MET A 1 -3.57 26.27 -8.00
N PRO A 2 -4.78 25.71 -7.89
CA PRO A 2 -5.74 26.17 -6.88
C PRO A 2 -5.19 25.88 -5.47
N ASN A 3 -5.28 26.84 -4.56
CA ASN A 3 -4.81 26.64 -3.20
C ASN A 3 -5.97 26.21 -2.30
N VAL A 4 -6.57 25.05 -2.62
CA VAL A 4 -7.73 24.52 -1.90
C VAL A 4 -7.44 24.32 -0.41
N LEU A 5 -6.20 23.89 -0.07
CA LEU A 5 -5.83 23.65 1.33
C LEU A 5 -5.81 24.93 2.18
N GLU A 6 -5.57 26.10 1.59
CA GLU A 6 -5.68 27.39 2.30
C GLU A 6 -7.14 27.79 2.55
N GLU A 7 -8.06 27.40 1.63
CA GLU A 7 -9.47 27.72 1.75
C GLU A 7 -10.24 26.75 2.69
N VAL A 8 -9.65 25.60 3.02
CA VAL A 8 -10.21 24.70 4.05
C VAL A 8 -10.10 25.36 5.41
N PRO A 9 -11.17 25.41 6.23
CA PRO A 9 -11.19 26.03 7.55
C PRO A 9 -10.04 25.58 8.48
N ARG A 10 -9.80 26.34 9.54
CA ARG A 10 -8.83 26.01 10.59
C ARG A 10 -9.51 25.94 11.96
N PRO A 11 -9.65 24.74 12.59
CA PRO A 11 -9.32 23.41 12.08
C PRO A 11 -10.29 22.95 10.98
N GLY A 12 -9.79 22.17 10.01
CA GLY A 12 -10.58 21.64 8.91
C GLY A 12 -10.66 20.12 8.89
N ARG A 13 -11.59 19.59 8.11
CA ARG A 13 -11.85 18.15 7.98
C ARG A 13 -11.66 17.68 6.54
N VAL A 14 -10.77 16.72 6.35
CA VAL A 14 -10.49 16.14 5.02
C VAL A 14 -10.81 14.66 5.02
N ALA A 15 -11.73 14.24 4.15
CA ALA A 15 -12.02 12.82 3.92
C ALA A 15 -11.28 12.33 2.67
N ILE A 16 -10.47 11.31 2.81
CA ILE A 16 -9.75 10.65 1.72
C ILE A 16 -10.50 9.36 1.36
N VAL A 17 -11.03 9.28 0.14
CA VAL A 17 -11.77 8.10 -0.32
C VAL A 17 -10.80 7.15 -1.03
N ARG A 18 -10.44 6.05 -0.35
CA ARG A 18 -9.64 4.94 -0.89
C ARG A 18 -10.25 3.61 -0.44
N LEU A 19 -11.18 3.06 -1.23
CA LEU A 19 -12.02 1.95 -0.79
C LEU A 19 -11.27 0.62 -0.73
N ARG A 20 -10.40 0.35 -1.68
CA ARG A 20 -9.62 -0.88 -1.96
C ARG A 20 -8.56 -0.57 -3.03
N SER A 21 -7.61 -1.42 -3.44
CA SER A 21 -7.22 -2.72 -2.92
C SER A 21 -6.24 -2.57 -1.74
N LEU A 22 -5.68 -3.70 -1.24
CA LEU A 22 -4.74 -3.68 -0.12
C LEU A 22 -3.50 -2.85 -0.46
N GLY A 23 -2.80 -3.16 -1.56
CA GLY A 23 -1.60 -2.43 -1.98
C GLY A 23 -1.87 -0.94 -2.22
N ASP A 24 -2.96 -0.62 -2.90
CA ASP A 24 -3.37 0.75 -3.13
C ASP A 24 -3.70 1.54 -1.85
N CYS A 25 -4.32 0.89 -0.85
CA CYS A 25 -4.54 1.51 0.46
C CYS A 25 -3.20 1.85 1.13
N VAL A 26 -2.24 0.94 1.09
CA VAL A 26 -0.88 1.20 1.62
C VAL A 26 -0.21 2.34 0.86
N LEU A 27 -0.23 2.31 -0.47
CA LEU A 27 0.40 3.33 -1.32
C LEU A 27 -0.29 4.70 -1.27
N SER A 28 -1.47 4.82 -0.65
CA SER A 28 -2.10 6.12 -0.38
C SER A 28 -1.55 6.81 0.88
N THR A 29 -0.85 6.09 1.76
CA THR A 29 -0.36 6.67 3.03
C THR A 29 0.69 7.77 2.87
N PRO A 30 1.55 7.80 1.82
CA PRO A 30 2.39 8.97 1.55
C PRO A 30 1.61 10.26 1.33
N ALA A 31 0.45 10.19 0.67
CA ALA A 31 -0.42 11.35 0.48
C ALA A 31 -1.00 11.87 1.82
N LEU A 32 -1.38 10.95 2.74
CA LEU A 32 -1.83 11.31 4.09
C LEU A 32 -0.73 12.03 4.87
N ALA A 33 0.49 11.51 4.83
CA ALA A 33 1.64 12.12 5.48
C ALA A 33 1.95 13.53 4.94
N LEU A 34 1.89 13.72 3.61
CA LEU A 34 2.08 15.02 2.98
C LEU A 34 0.99 16.01 3.39
N LEU A 35 -0.27 15.55 3.44
CA LEU A 35 -1.39 16.38 3.88
C LEU A 35 -1.21 16.86 5.32
N LYS A 36 -0.86 15.97 6.25
CA LYS A 36 -0.59 16.32 7.66
C LYS A 36 0.63 17.21 7.83
N ARG A 37 1.69 17.03 7.02
CA ARG A 37 2.85 17.94 7.02
C ARG A 37 2.49 19.35 6.54
N ALA A 38 1.66 19.46 5.51
CA ALA A 38 1.22 20.76 4.99
C ALA A 38 0.26 21.47 5.93
N ARG A 39 -0.62 20.73 6.61
CA ARG A 39 -1.68 21.24 7.48
C ARG A 39 -1.88 20.28 8.67
N ALA A 40 -1.08 20.45 9.71
CA ALA A 40 -1.14 19.62 10.93
C ALA A 40 -2.46 19.77 11.73
N ASP A 41 -3.16 20.89 11.54
CA ASP A 41 -4.46 21.17 12.15
C ASP A 41 -5.64 20.40 11.52
N LEU A 42 -5.44 19.78 10.35
CA LEU A 42 -6.49 19.02 9.69
C LEU A 42 -6.82 17.72 10.44
N ARG A 43 -8.12 17.50 10.62
CA ARG A 43 -8.63 16.18 10.98
C ARG A 43 -8.82 15.36 9.71
N VAL A 44 -8.09 14.27 9.58
CA VAL A 44 -8.05 13.43 8.38
C VAL A 44 -8.79 12.12 8.62
N ALA A 45 -9.81 11.85 7.81
CA ALA A 45 -10.50 10.56 7.80
C ALA A 45 -10.18 9.79 6.52
N VAL A 46 -9.97 8.49 6.65
CA VAL A 46 -9.90 7.57 5.50
C VAL A 46 -11.21 6.82 5.37
N VAL A 47 -11.81 6.86 4.18
CA VAL A 47 -13.02 6.11 3.82
C VAL A 47 -12.59 4.84 3.08
N ALA A 48 -12.68 3.69 3.75
CA ALA A 48 -12.24 2.39 3.21
C ALA A 48 -13.23 1.26 3.56
N GLU A 49 -13.20 0.17 2.79
CA GLU A 49 -13.95 -1.04 3.13
C GLU A 49 -13.44 -1.63 4.45
N ALA A 50 -14.34 -2.17 5.27
CA ALA A 50 -14.04 -2.61 6.65
C ALA A 50 -12.85 -3.58 6.74
N ARG A 51 -12.68 -4.45 5.74
CA ARG A 51 -11.55 -5.40 5.66
C ARG A 51 -10.17 -4.73 5.55
N PHE A 52 -10.11 -3.43 5.21
CA PHE A 52 -8.87 -2.67 5.09
C PHE A 52 -8.66 -1.66 6.23
N HIS A 53 -9.59 -1.54 7.18
CA HIS A 53 -9.48 -0.58 8.29
C HIS A 53 -8.19 -0.77 9.07
N ALA A 54 -7.80 -2.03 9.34
CA ALA A 54 -6.59 -2.34 10.08
C ALA A 54 -5.29 -1.74 9.46
N LEU A 55 -5.27 -1.42 8.16
CA LEU A 55 -4.13 -0.75 7.53
C LEU A 55 -3.91 0.67 8.05
N PHE A 56 -5.01 1.34 8.39
CA PHE A 56 -4.99 2.74 8.82
C PHE A 56 -4.99 2.92 10.34
N GLU A 57 -5.29 1.86 11.10
CA GLU A 57 -5.20 1.85 12.56
C GLU A 57 -3.76 2.14 13.01
N HIS A 58 -3.61 3.01 14.01
CA HIS A 58 -2.32 3.47 14.57
C HIS A 58 -1.43 4.23 13.57
N ASN A 59 -1.98 4.65 12.42
CA ASN A 59 -1.26 5.55 11.53
C ASN A 59 -1.38 6.99 12.07
N PRO A 60 -0.28 7.69 12.38
CA PRO A 60 -0.32 9.03 12.98
C PRO A 60 -0.90 10.11 12.05
N ASP A 61 -1.02 9.82 10.76
CA ASP A 61 -1.56 10.73 9.76
C ASP A 61 -3.07 10.52 9.52
N VAL A 62 -3.72 9.64 10.32
CA VAL A 62 -5.14 9.30 10.22
C VAL A 62 -5.81 9.48 11.57
N ASP A 63 -6.80 10.36 11.63
CA ASP A 63 -7.57 10.62 12.86
C ASP A 63 -8.83 9.74 12.95
N ASP A 64 -9.46 9.45 11.81
CA ASP A 64 -10.70 8.65 11.76
C ASP A 64 -10.65 7.65 10.59
N ILE A 65 -11.30 6.51 10.78
CA ILE A 65 -11.50 5.51 9.72
C ILE A 65 -13.01 5.32 9.55
N LEU A 66 -13.50 5.62 8.36
CA LEU A 66 -14.93 5.61 8.07
C LEU A 66 -15.29 4.46 7.13
N ARG A 67 -16.45 3.84 7.39
CA ARG A 67 -17.04 2.91 6.42
C ARG A 67 -17.49 3.67 5.17
N PRO A 68 -17.50 3.05 3.98
CA PRO A 68 -17.94 3.67 2.74
C PRO A 68 -19.49 3.73 2.67
N ASP A 69 -20.07 4.49 3.59
CA ASP A 69 -21.49 4.75 3.75
C ASP A 69 -21.75 6.27 3.60
N PRO A 70 -22.65 6.68 2.69
CA PRO A 70 -22.97 8.09 2.46
C PRO A 70 -23.43 8.81 3.72
N ARG A 71 -24.21 8.15 4.60
CA ARG A 71 -24.72 8.75 5.82
C ARG A 71 -23.60 9.00 6.83
N VAL A 72 -22.70 8.03 6.97
CA VAL A 72 -21.52 8.14 7.85
C VAL A 72 -20.63 9.29 7.39
N LEU A 73 -20.30 9.32 6.08
CA LEU A 73 -19.44 10.37 5.51
C LEU A 73 -20.07 11.75 5.64
N ARG A 74 -21.36 11.90 5.31
CA ARG A 74 -22.08 13.18 5.43
C ARG A 74 -22.20 13.66 6.88
N ARG A 75 -22.40 12.73 7.83
CA ARG A 75 -22.45 13.06 9.27
C ARG A 75 -21.10 13.51 9.79
N TRP A 76 -20.00 12.99 9.23
CA TRP A 76 -18.64 13.40 9.57
C TRP A 76 -18.32 14.82 9.08
N ARG A 77 -19.09 15.38 8.12
CA ARG A 77 -19.03 16.74 7.60
C ARG A 77 -17.63 17.14 7.11
N PRO A 78 -17.09 16.53 6.05
CA PRO A 78 -15.83 16.95 5.47
C PRO A 78 -15.95 18.34 4.82
N ASP A 79 -14.92 19.17 4.95
CA ASP A 79 -14.76 20.40 4.18
C ASP A 79 -14.21 20.10 2.80
N LEU A 80 -13.27 19.13 2.72
CA LEU A 80 -12.70 18.57 1.51
C LEU A 80 -12.92 17.06 1.47
N CYS A 81 -13.45 16.55 0.36
CA CYS A 81 -13.51 15.11 0.05
C CYS A 81 -12.61 14.84 -1.16
N LEU A 82 -11.47 14.19 -0.93
CA LEU A 82 -10.50 13.82 -1.96
C LEU A 82 -10.67 12.35 -2.36
N ASN A 83 -11.05 12.10 -3.62
CA ASN A 83 -11.18 10.77 -4.16
C ASN A 83 -9.87 10.30 -4.81
N LEU A 84 -9.20 9.35 -4.18
CA LEU A 84 -8.01 8.68 -4.69
C LEU A 84 -8.32 7.28 -5.28
N HIS A 85 -9.60 6.91 -5.43
CA HIS A 85 -10.03 5.58 -5.90
C HIS A 85 -10.54 5.56 -7.34
N GLY A 86 -11.35 6.54 -7.75
CA GLY A 86 -11.81 6.74 -9.14
C GLY A 86 -12.96 5.86 -9.62
N GLY A 87 -13.44 4.89 -8.84
CA GLY A 87 -14.53 4.01 -9.24
C GLY A 87 -15.92 4.62 -9.00
N THR A 88 -16.99 3.97 -9.52
CA THR A 88 -18.40 4.43 -9.43
C THR A 88 -18.83 4.71 -7.98
N ARG A 89 -18.58 3.75 -7.07
CA ARG A 89 -18.95 3.88 -5.66
C ARG A 89 -18.23 5.04 -4.98
N SER A 90 -16.97 5.24 -5.28
CA SER A 90 -16.17 6.33 -4.69
C SER A 90 -16.58 7.69 -5.23
N ALA A 91 -16.91 7.80 -6.53
CA ALA A 91 -17.44 9.02 -7.12
C ALA A 91 -18.80 9.40 -6.51
N PHE A 92 -19.69 8.43 -6.33
CA PHE A 92 -20.97 8.65 -5.64
C PHE A 92 -20.76 9.14 -4.20
N LEU A 93 -19.90 8.48 -3.41
CA LEU A 93 -19.60 8.90 -2.05
C LEU A 93 -19.05 10.34 -2.01
N THR A 94 -18.16 10.69 -2.95
CA THR A 94 -17.62 12.04 -3.05
C THR A 94 -18.70 13.06 -3.37
N LEU A 95 -19.58 12.75 -4.31
CA LEU A 95 -20.70 13.62 -4.71
C LEU A 95 -21.63 13.94 -3.54
N VAL A 96 -21.99 12.91 -2.76
CA VAL A 96 -22.96 13.03 -1.67
C VAL A 96 -22.33 13.35 -0.32
N SER A 97 -21.03 13.55 -0.25
CA SER A 97 -20.29 13.81 1.00
C SER A 97 -20.74 15.07 1.73
N GLY A 98 -21.29 16.05 1.00
CA GLY A 98 -21.61 17.37 1.50
C GLY A 98 -20.39 18.29 1.59
N ALA A 99 -19.21 17.86 1.17
CA ALA A 99 -18.00 18.69 1.17
C ALA A 99 -18.11 19.86 0.19
N ARG A 100 -17.67 21.04 0.61
CA ARG A 100 -17.52 22.21 -0.26
C ARG A 100 -16.59 21.89 -1.43
N TRP A 101 -15.43 21.28 -1.12
CA TRP A 101 -14.43 20.88 -2.09
C TRP A 101 -14.51 19.38 -2.34
N ARG A 102 -14.75 18.97 -3.57
CA ARG A 102 -14.78 17.58 -4.01
C ARG A 102 -13.74 17.39 -5.09
N ALA A 103 -12.60 16.82 -4.69
CA ALA A 103 -11.43 16.67 -5.56
C ALA A 103 -11.31 15.24 -6.09
N GLY A 104 -10.89 15.09 -7.34
CA GLY A 104 -10.59 13.83 -7.98
C GLY A 104 -9.77 14.04 -9.25
N PHE A 105 -9.06 12.99 -9.71
CA PHE A 105 -8.23 13.10 -10.90
C PHE A 105 -9.07 13.28 -12.17
N GLY A 106 -8.62 14.16 -13.07
CA GLY A 106 -9.30 14.52 -14.31
C GLY A 106 -9.48 13.36 -15.30
N HIS A 107 -8.74 12.27 -15.15
CA HIS A 107 -8.93 11.06 -15.95
C HIS A 107 -9.97 10.08 -15.37
N PHE A 108 -10.58 10.36 -14.21
CA PHE A 108 -11.63 9.53 -13.66
C PHE A 108 -12.92 9.66 -14.46
N ARG A 109 -13.68 8.57 -14.57
CA ARG A 109 -14.85 8.49 -15.45
C ARG A 109 -15.99 9.47 -15.08
N TYR A 110 -16.20 9.74 -13.79
CA TYR A 110 -17.38 10.47 -13.29
C TYR A 110 -17.02 11.90 -12.89
N GLN A 111 -16.62 12.74 -13.86
CA GLN A 111 -16.12 14.10 -13.61
C GLN A 111 -17.11 15.03 -12.93
N PHE A 112 -18.42 14.83 -13.14
CA PHE A 112 -19.48 15.62 -12.49
C PHE A 112 -19.52 15.48 -10.96
N ALA A 113 -18.88 14.45 -10.40
CA ALA A 113 -18.79 14.26 -8.95
C ALA A 113 -17.80 15.25 -8.29
N TYR A 114 -16.92 15.86 -9.07
CA TYR A 114 -15.83 16.71 -8.61
C TYR A 114 -16.04 18.16 -9.03
N ASN A 115 -15.65 19.10 -8.18
CA ASN A 115 -15.51 20.52 -8.51
C ASN A 115 -14.03 20.98 -8.48
N VAL A 116 -13.12 20.06 -8.12
CA VAL A 116 -11.66 20.24 -8.26
C VAL A 116 -11.11 19.06 -9.06
N HIS A 117 -10.71 19.34 -10.30
CA HIS A 117 -10.19 18.35 -11.24
C HIS A 117 -8.67 18.33 -11.17
N ILE A 118 -8.08 17.26 -10.65
CA ILE A 118 -6.65 17.11 -10.47
C ILE A 118 -6.03 16.60 -11.77
N PRO A 119 -5.03 17.29 -12.35
CA PRO A 119 -4.31 16.82 -13.55
C PRO A 119 -3.61 15.48 -13.30
N ARG A 120 -3.01 14.93 -14.36
CA ARG A 120 -2.17 13.72 -14.21
C ARG A 120 -0.92 14.04 -13.40
N ALA A 121 -0.42 13.04 -12.69
CA ALA A 121 0.78 13.20 -11.86
C ALA A 121 1.99 13.70 -12.65
N GLN A 122 2.14 13.25 -13.90
CA GLN A 122 3.21 13.72 -14.79
C GLN A 122 3.17 15.24 -14.99
N GLU A 123 1.98 15.82 -15.19
CA GLU A 123 1.79 17.26 -15.36
C GLU A 123 2.13 18.03 -14.07
N ILE A 124 1.72 17.47 -12.90
CA ILE A 124 1.96 18.11 -11.60
C ILE A 124 3.44 18.05 -11.21
N LEU A 125 4.09 16.91 -11.49
CA LEU A 125 5.48 16.63 -11.10
C LEU A 125 6.51 17.05 -12.15
N GLY A 126 6.07 17.49 -13.34
CA GLY A 126 6.96 17.78 -14.47
C GLY A 126 7.76 16.56 -14.93
N ALA A 127 7.16 15.36 -14.87
CA ALA A 127 7.84 14.10 -15.14
C ALA A 127 7.43 13.51 -16.49
N GLU A 128 8.40 13.30 -17.39
CA GLU A 128 8.17 12.65 -18.68
C GLU A 128 8.18 11.11 -18.61
N ARG A 129 8.51 10.55 -17.43
CA ARG A 129 8.57 9.11 -17.18
C ARG A 129 7.25 8.54 -16.66
N THR A 130 7.14 7.22 -16.67
CA THR A 130 6.12 6.50 -15.88
C THR A 130 6.28 6.87 -14.40
N VAL A 131 5.21 7.31 -13.77
CA VAL A 131 5.19 7.61 -12.34
C VAL A 131 4.69 6.43 -11.54
N HIS A 132 5.26 6.24 -10.38
CA HIS A 132 4.85 5.21 -9.45
C HIS A 132 3.47 5.53 -8.84
N THR A 133 2.68 4.51 -8.46
CA THR A 133 1.34 4.72 -7.86
C THR A 133 1.40 5.62 -6.62
N ALA A 134 2.41 5.51 -5.76
CA ALA A 134 2.56 6.40 -4.61
C ALA A 134 2.79 7.86 -5.02
N GLU A 135 3.57 8.10 -6.07
CA GLU A 135 3.77 9.45 -6.64
C GLU A 135 2.47 10.00 -7.22
N HIS A 136 1.74 9.14 -7.97
CA HIS A 136 0.46 9.53 -8.55
C HIS A 136 -0.53 9.98 -7.46
N LEU A 137 -0.68 9.21 -6.40
CA LEU A 137 -1.61 9.55 -5.31
C LEU A 137 -1.14 10.78 -4.52
N ALA A 138 0.16 10.90 -4.26
CA ALA A 138 0.75 12.01 -3.53
C ALA A 138 0.68 13.34 -4.30
N SER A 139 0.77 13.31 -5.64
CA SER A 139 0.69 14.51 -6.49
C SER A 139 -0.61 15.28 -6.30
N ALA A 140 -1.70 14.59 -5.93
CA ALA A 140 -2.97 15.24 -5.61
C ALA A 140 -2.83 16.27 -4.49
N ILE A 141 -2.00 15.99 -3.49
CA ILE A 141 -1.80 16.88 -2.34
C ILE A 141 -1.01 18.13 -2.76
N PHE A 142 -0.03 17.98 -3.65
CA PHE A 142 0.69 19.12 -4.23
C PHE A 142 -0.23 20.01 -5.05
N TYR A 143 -1.09 19.42 -5.89
CA TYR A 143 -2.06 20.17 -6.68
C TYR A 143 -3.05 20.95 -5.81
N LEU A 144 -3.45 20.40 -4.66
CA LEU A 144 -4.37 21.05 -3.72
C LEU A 144 -3.73 22.20 -2.95
N GLY A 145 -2.41 22.43 -3.07
CA GLY A 145 -1.72 23.59 -2.48
C GLY A 145 -0.63 23.24 -1.46
N ALA A 146 -0.33 21.95 -1.23
CA ALA A 146 0.84 21.62 -0.44
C ALA A 146 2.13 21.91 -1.24
N PRO A 147 3.21 22.38 -0.58
CA PRO A 147 4.51 22.54 -1.24
C PRO A 147 5.00 21.23 -1.85
N VAL A 148 5.52 21.31 -3.09
CA VAL A 148 6.17 20.15 -3.71
C VAL A 148 7.43 19.81 -2.93
N GLN A 149 7.49 18.58 -2.45
CA GLN A 149 8.58 18.08 -1.63
C GLN A 149 8.78 16.58 -1.86
N GLU A 150 9.81 16.02 -1.24
CA GLU A 150 10.07 14.60 -1.30
C GLU A 150 8.86 13.79 -0.75
N ILE A 151 8.36 12.85 -1.58
CA ILE A 151 7.24 11.99 -1.22
C ILE A 151 7.77 10.92 -0.25
N PRO A 152 7.26 10.83 0.97
CA PRO A 152 7.77 9.89 1.97
C PRO A 152 7.50 8.44 1.58
N ARG A 153 8.18 7.51 2.26
CA ARG A 153 7.83 6.09 2.21
C ARG A 153 6.40 5.90 2.71
N ALA A 154 5.70 4.88 2.19
CA ALA A 154 4.43 4.43 2.77
C ALA A 154 4.62 4.07 4.26
N ARG A 155 3.60 4.32 5.08
CA ARG A 155 3.67 4.12 6.53
C ARG A 155 2.44 3.39 7.03
N LEU A 156 2.69 2.31 7.78
CA LEU A 156 1.67 1.62 8.56
C LEU A 156 2.01 1.75 10.04
N GLY A 157 0.99 1.94 10.88
CA GLY A 157 1.16 1.87 12.33
C GLY A 157 1.05 0.43 12.80
N ALA A 158 1.92 0.01 13.72
CA ALA A 158 1.77 -1.23 14.47
C ALA A 158 1.79 -0.93 15.97
N THR A 159 1.02 -1.67 16.75
CA THR A 159 1.19 -1.69 18.20
C THR A 159 2.50 -2.39 18.50
N GLY A 160 3.30 -1.81 19.42
CA GLY A 160 4.57 -2.40 19.83
C GLY A 160 4.37 -3.85 20.28
N GLN A 161 5.06 -4.77 19.63
CA GLN A 161 5.15 -6.15 20.07
C GLN A 161 6.55 -6.39 20.65
N PRO A 162 6.68 -7.26 21.63
CA PRO A 162 8.00 -7.70 22.05
C PRO A 162 8.71 -8.34 20.85
N PRO A 163 10.03 -8.23 20.77
CA PRO A 163 10.79 -8.89 19.71
C PRO A 163 10.46 -10.38 19.70
N PRO A 164 10.35 -11.03 18.52
CA PRO A 164 10.08 -12.44 18.44
C PRO A 164 11.19 -13.24 19.11
N ALA A 165 10.82 -14.35 19.74
CA ALA A 165 11.79 -15.25 20.41
C ALA A 165 12.84 -15.82 19.41
N ARG A 166 12.46 -15.92 18.13
CA ARG A 166 13.33 -16.31 17.01
C ARG A 166 13.05 -15.39 15.83
N PRO A 167 14.11 -14.86 15.16
CA PRO A 167 13.91 -14.04 13.97
C PRO A 167 13.31 -14.86 12.83
N TYR A 168 12.46 -14.23 12.02
CA TYR A 168 11.74 -14.92 10.94
C TYR A 168 11.62 -14.08 9.68
N ALA A 169 11.46 -14.78 8.56
CA ALA A 169 11.08 -14.23 7.27
C ALA A 169 9.62 -14.55 6.97
N VAL A 170 8.90 -13.58 6.40
CA VAL A 170 7.54 -13.80 5.90
C VAL A 170 7.58 -14.09 4.41
N LEU A 171 7.00 -15.22 3.99
CA LEU A 171 6.88 -15.62 2.60
C LEU A 171 5.42 -15.54 2.13
N HIS A 172 5.16 -14.87 1.00
CA HIS A 172 3.84 -14.80 0.37
C HIS A 172 3.91 -15.43 -1.02
N ALA A 173 3.66 -16.73 -1.07
CA ALA A 173 3.84 -17.58 -2.25
C ALA A 173 2.63 -17.60 -3.21
N VAL A 174 1.53 -16.96 -2.83
CA VAL A 174 0.27 -16.94 -3.57
C VAL A 174 -0.02 -15.56 -4.14
N ALA A 175 -0.79 -15.48 -5.21
CA ALA A 175 -1.29 -14.24 -5.78
C ALA A 175 -2.70 -14.44 -6.33
N THR A 176 -3.39 -13.34 -6.64
CA THR A 176 -4.78 -13.38 -7.14
C THR A 176 -4.93 -13.99 -8.54
N ALA A 177 -3.82 -14.13 -9.28
CA ALA A 177 -3.83 -14.64 -10.64
C ALA A 177 -2.61 -15.55 -10.86
N PRO A 178 -2.77 -16.67 -11.62
CA PRO A 178 -1.69 -17.62 -11.88
C PRO A 178 -0.45 -16.98 -12.49
N GLU A 179 -0.63 -16.05 -13.44
CA GLU A 179 0.46 -15.34 -14.13
C GLU A 179 1.26 -14.39 -13.20
N LYS A 180 0.76 -14.17 -12.00
CA LYS A 180 1.43 -13.42 -10.91
C LYS A 180 2.00 -14.32 -9.83
N THR A 181 1.88 -15.63 -9.97
CA THR A 181 2.28 -16.61 -8.95
C THR A 181 3.53 -17.35 -9.41
N TRP A 182 4.62 -17.19 -8.66
CA TRP A 182 5.83 -17.98 -8.89
C TRP A 182 5.65 -19.40 -8.33
N ARG A 183 6.34 -20.38 -8.93
CA ARG A 183 6.22 -21.80 -8.62
C ARG A 183 6.48 -22.14 -7.13
N ALA A 184 5.69 -23.06 -6.60
CA ALA A 184 5.73 -23.42 -5.17
C ALA A 184 7.06 -24.08 -4.76
N ASP A 185 7.62 -24.94 -5.61
CA ASP A 185 8.93 -25.58 -5.37
C ASP A 185 10.06 -24.55 -5.30
N GLY A 186 10.00 -23.47 -6.09
CA GLY A 186 10.94 -22.36 -5.98
C GLY A 186 10.86 -21.66 -4.61
N PHE A 187 9.65 -21.40 -4.10
CA PHE A 187 9.48 -20.85 -2.75
C PHE A 187 9.99 -21.81 -1.67
N LEU A 188 9.85 -23.13 -1.82
CA LEU A 188 10.39 -24.12 -0.89
C LEU A 188 11.92 -24.12 -0.84
N GLU A 189 12.57 -24.01 -2.01
CA GLU A 189 14.04 -23.90 -2.06
C GLU A 189 14.54 -22.59 -1.44
N VAL A 190 13.84 -21.48 -1.69
CA VAL A 190 14.14 -20.18 -1.04
C VAL A 190 13.91 -20.24 0.47
N ALA A 191 12.85 -20.89 0.94
CA ALA A 191 12.59 -21.07 2.37
C ALA A 191 13.72 -21.86 3.06
N ARG A 192 14.21 -22.92 2.43
CA ARG A 192 15.38 -23.68 2.93
C ARG A 192 16.61 -22.79 3.05
N HIS A 193 16.93 -21.99 2.03
CA HIS A 193 18.05 -21.06 2.05
C HIS A 193 17.91 -20.02 3.18
N ILE A 194 16.70 -19.52 3.43
CA ILE A 194 16.37 -18.61 4.53
C ILE A 194 16.60 -19.29 5.89
N GLU A 195 16.17 -20.54 6.05
CA GLU A 195 16.35 -21.32 7.28
C GLU A 195 17.82 -21.65 7.55
N GLU A 196 18.61 -21.92 6.52
CA GLU A 196 20.06 -22.08 6.61
C GLU A 196 20.76 -20.80 7.08
N SER A 197 20.18 -19.62 6.83
CA SER A 197 20.67 -18.33 7.33
C SER A 197 20.23 -17.99 8.77
N GLY A 198 19.48 -18.89 9.44
CA GLY A 198 19.05 -18.74 10.83
C GLY A 198 17.66 -18.13 11.03
N LEU A 199 16.95 -17.75 9.96
CA LEU A 199 15.59 -17.23 10.03
C LEU A 199 14.55 -18.34 9.93
N GLU A 200 13.46 -18.27 10.71
CA GLU A 200 12.30 -19.14 10.53
C GLU A 200 11.53 -18.73 9.27
N ALA A 201 11.16 -19.65 8.39
CA ALA A 201 10.30 -19.39 7.23
C ALA A 201 8.82 -19.47 7.63
N VAL A 202 8.08 -18.34 7.49
CA VAL A 202 6.65 -18.24 7.83
C VAL A 202 5.85 -17.90 6.60
N PHE A 203 5.00 -18.82 6.14
CA PHE A 203 4.14 -18.61 4.99
C PHE A 203 2.82 -17.96 5.37
N ILE A 204 2.39 -16.96 4.58
CA ILE A 204 1.10 -16.29 4.77
C ILE A 204 0.21 -16.46 3.54
N GLY A 205 -1.12 -16.49 3.76
CA GLY A 205 -2.12 -16.50 2.71
C GLY A 205 -3.52 -16.22 3.23
N ALA A 206 -4.45 -15.93 2.31
CA ALA A 206 -5.85 -15.78 2.62
C ALA A 206 -6.50 -17.15 2.94
N ALA A 207 -7.71 -17.15 3.50
CA ALA A 207 -8.40 -18.38 3.89
C ALA A 207 -8.63 -19.37 2.74
N GLY A 208 -8.77 -18.85 1.51
CA GLY A 208 -9.01 -19.68 0.30
C GLY A 208 -7.74 -20.06 -0.47
N ASP A 209 -6.56 -19.64 -0.03
CA ASP A 209 -5.31 -19.92 -0.73
C ASP A 209 -4.84 -21.36 -0.47
N ASP A 210 -4.23 -22.00 -1.47
CA ASP A 210 -3.65 -23.33 -1.31
C ASP A 210 -2.22 -23.25 -0.77
N LEU A 211 -2.06 -23.41 0.54
CA LEU A 211 -0.78 -23.45 1.24
C LEU A 211 -0.31 -24.88 1.58
N ARG A 212 -0.99 -25.92 1.12
CA ARG A 212 -0.59 -27.33 1.35
C ARG A 212 0.85 -27.64 0.96
N PRO A 213 1.41 -27.13 -0.14
CA PRO A 213 2.81 -27.34 -0.48
C PRO A 213 3.79 -26.93 0.62
N PHE A 214 3.41 -25.95 1.46
CA PHE A 214 4.26 -25.34 2.50
C PHE A 214 3.99 -25.92 3.89
N SER A 215 3.27 -27.03 4.02
CA SER A 215 2.79 -27.59 5.29
C SER A 215 3.89 -28.01 6.29
N ARG A 216 5.15 -28.10 5.84
CA ARG A 216 6.30 -28.37 6.72
C ARG A 216 6.84 -27.13 7.43
N HIS A 217 6.39 -25.93 7.00
CA HIS A 217 6.77 -24.66 7.59
C HIS A 217 5.63 -24.10 8.45
N ARG A 218 5.92 -23.06 9.21
CA ARG A 218 4.88 -22.30 9.90
C ARG A 218 3.98 -21.60 8.90
N ILE A 219 2.67 -21.80 9.02
CA ILE A 219 1.65 -21.19 8.15
C ILE A 219 0.73 -20.29 8.98
N VAL A 220 0.47 -19.08 8.45
CA VAL A 220 -0.53 -18.15 8.96
C VAL A 220 -1.53 -17.89 7.86
N GLN A 221 -2.60 -18.69 7.81
CA GLN A 221 -3.63 -18.67 6.78
C GLN A 221 -4.93 -18.08 7.31
N GLY A 222 -5.57 -17.20 6.50
CA GLY A 222 -6.87 -16.62 6.84
C GLY A 222 -6.87 -15.71 8.06
N ALA A 223 -5.70 -15.29 8.53
CA ALA A 223 -5.59 -14.39 9.66
C ALA A 223 -6.19 -13.01 9.36
N PRO A 224 -6.83 -12.35 10.34
CA PRO A 224 -7.27 -10.97 10.20
C PRO A 224 -6.12 -10.06 9.77
N LEU A 225 -6.40 -9.06 8.93
CA LEU A 225 -5.38 -8.17 8.36
C LEU A 225 -4.52 -7.47 9.43
N GLY A 226 -5.09 -7.15 10.59
CA GLY A 226 -4.35 -6.60 11.73
C GLY A 226 -3.27 -7.55 12.26
N GLN A 227 -3.54 -8.86 12.28
CA GLN A 227 -2.55 -9.87 12.67
C GLN A 227 -1.45 -10.02 11.62
N VAL A 228 -1.81 -10.02 10.32
CA VAL A 228 -0.82 -10.03 9.22
C VAL A 228 0.06 -8.78 9.29
N LYS A 229 -0.54 -7.61 9.57
CA LYS A 229 0.19 -6.35 9.77
C LYS A 229 1.20 -6.45 10.91
N THR A 230 0.80 -6.99 12.03
CA THR A 230 1.66 -7.20 13.20
C THR A 230 2.79 -8.21 12.91
N LEU A 231 2.47 -9.30 12.22
CA LEU A 231 3.46 -10.29 11.79
C LEU A 231 4.52 -9.65 10.88
N LEU A 232 4.12 -8.86 9.89
CA LEU A 232 5.06 -8.15 9.01
C LEU A 232 5.91 -7.12 9.77
N ALA A 233 5.33 -6.42 10.74
CA ALA A 233 6.06 -5.43 11.54
C ALA A 233 7.19 -6.05 12.38
N GLY A 234 7.07 -7.31 12.79
CA GLY A 234 8.07 -8.04 13.58
C GLY A 234 9.02 -8.91 12.75
N ALA A 235 8.85 -8.99 11.43
CA ALA A 235 9.69 -9.82 10.57
C ALA A 235 11.07 -9.18 10.29
N SER A 236 12.05 -10.01 9.93
CA SER A 236 13.39 -9.58 9.49
C SER A 236 13.51 -9.47 7.98
N LEU A 237 12.66 -10.18 7.23
CA LEU A 237 12.71 -10.29 5.77
C LEU A 237 11.33 -10.59 5.22
N PHE A 238 11.05 -10.09 4.00
CA PHE A 238 9.89 -10.49 3.20
C PHE A 238 10.34 -11.06 1.85
N VAL A 239 9.72 -12.15 1.42
CA VAL A 239 9.87 -12.69 0.06
C VAL A 239 8.48 -13.03 -0.48
N GLY A 240 8.16 -12.55 -1.68
CA GLY A 240 6.84 -12.86 -2.23
C GLY A 240 6.62 -12.36 -3.65
N ASN A 241 5.46 -12.69 -4.17
CA ASN A 241 4.99 -12.17 -5.45
C ASN A 241 4.60 -10.68 -5.33
N ASP A 242 4.51 -9.97 -6.46
CA ASP A 242 3.90 -8.64 -6.54
C ASP A 242 2.45 -8.67 -6.02
N SER A 243 2.26 -8.16 -4.81
CA SER A 243 1.01 -8.31 -4.07
C SER A 243 0.86 -7.27 -2.94
N GLY A 244 -0.33 -7.18 -2.35
CA GLY A 244 -0.59 -6.29 -1.22
C GLY A 244 0.37 -6.46 -0.03
N PRO A 245 0.67 -7.68 0.45
CA PRO A 245 1.65 -7.92 1.50
C PRO A 245 3.05 -7.37 1.22
N ALA A 246 3.51 -7.35 -0.04
CA ALA A 246 4.79 -6.74 -0.42
C ALA A 246 4.81 -5.23 -0.14
N HIS A 247 3.70 -4.53 -0.41
CA HIS A 247 3.58 -3.11 -0.09
C HIS A 247 3.51 -2.87 1.43
N MET A 248 2.87 -3.77 2.19
CA MET A 248 2.86 -3.69 3.66
C MET A 248 4.27 -3.85 4.22
N ALA A 249 5.04 -4.85 3.74
CA ALA A 249 6.43 -5.05 4.12
C ALA A 249 7.28 -3.79 3.83
N ALA A 250 7.13 -3.21 2.63
CA ALA A 250 7.79 -1.96 2.26
C ALA A 250 7.42 -0.81 3.19
N ALA A 251 6.17 -0.69 3.62
CA ALA A 251 5.71 0.36 4.51
C ALA A 251 6.34 0.26 5.92
N PHE A 252 6.66 -0.95 6.38
CA PHE A 252 7.45 -1.15 7.60
C PHE A 252 8.96 -0.97 7.39
N GLY A 253 9.41 -0.81 6.15
CA GLY A 253 10.85 -0.75 5.83
C GLY A 253 11.55 -2.09 5.87
N LEU A 254 10.78 -3.17 5.84
CA LEU A 254 11.28 -4.53 5.86
C LEU A 254 12.09 -4.81 4.58
N PRO A 255 13.33 -5.31 4.67
CA PRO A 255 14.05 -5.80 3.51
C PRO A 255 13.20 -6.81 2.74
N SER A 256 13.10 -6.65 1.42
CA SER A 256 12.12 -7.42 0.65
C SER A 256 12.66 -7.88 -0.69
N VAL A 257 12.40 -9.13 -1.06
CA VAL A 257 12.54 -9.62 -2.44
C VAL A 257 11.15 -9.80 -3.02
N VAL A 258 10.86 -9.10 -4.12
CA VAL A 258 9.54 -9.16 -4.76
C VAL A 258 9.67 -9.64 -6.19
N ILE A 259 8.95 -10.72 -6.49
CA ILE A 259 8.95 -11.39 -7.79
C ILE A 259 7.80 -10.84 -8.62
N PHE A 260 8.14 -10.26 -9.78
CA PHE A 260 7.19 -9.62 -10.68
C PHE A 260 6.89 -10.48 -11.91
N GLY A 261 5.61 -10.66 -12.18
CA GLY A 261 5.11 -11.20 -13.42
C GLY A 261 4.78 -10.09 -14.43
N PRO A 262 3.52 -10.00 -14.90
CA PRO A 262 3.11 -9.05 -15.95
C PRO A 262 3.11 -7.59 -15.49
N SER A 263 3.03 -7.32 -14.20
CA SER A 263 2.98 -5.95 -13.65
C SER A 263 4.28 -5.18 -13.93
N ASP A 264 4.15 -3.87 -14.11
CA ASP A 264 5.31 -2.98 -14.31
C ASP A 264 5.89 -2.53 -12.95
N PRO A 265 7.15 -2.87 -12.62
CA PRO A 265 7.80 -2.41 -11.41
C PRO A 265 7.94 -0.88 -11.32
N ALA A 266 8.01 -0.17 -12.44
CA ALA A 266 8.03 1.30 -12.42
C ALA A 266 6.76 1.89 -11.77
N ILE A 267 5.64 1.16 -11.84
CA ILE A 267 4.35 1.56 -11.27
C ILE A 267 4.13 0.97 -9.87
N TRP A 268 4.61 -0.26 -9.62
CA TRP A 268 4.19 -1.07 -8.49
C TRP A 268 5.30 -1.62 -7.59
N ALA A 269 6.58 -1.32 -7.84
CA ALA A 269 7.64 -1.80 -6.95
C ALA A 269 7.41 -1.33 -5.49
N PRO A 270 8.03 -1.99 -4.48
CA PRO A 270 8.03 -1.51 -3.11
C PRO A 270 8.49 -0.06 -3.01
N TRP A 271 7.61 0.84 -2.58
CA TRP A 271 7.88 2.28 -2.61
C TRP A 271 8.89 2.69 -1.54
N ARG A 272 10.07 3.19 -1.98
CA ARG A 272 11.14 3.72 -1.11
C ARG A 272 11.52 2.78 0.03
N ALA A 273 11.54 1.49 -0.25
CA ALA A 273 11.98 0.47 0.69
C ALA A 273 13.26 -0.20 0.19
N ARG A 274 14.02 -0.78 1.10
CA ARG A 274 15.15 -1.63 0.78
C ARG A 274 14.63 -2.92 0.15
N SER A 275 14.58 -2.97 -1.17
CA SER A 275 13.98 -4.08 -1.90
C SER A 275 14.73 -4.44 -3.16
N GLU A 276 14.71 -5.72 -3.48
CA GLU A 276 15.16 -6.28 -4.74
C GLU A 276 13.94 -6.75 -5.55
N VAL A 277 13.88 -6.34 -6.80
CA VAL A 277 12.84 -6.76 -7.74
C VAL A 277 13.42 -7.82 -8.65
N VAL A 278 12.77 -9.00 -8.69
CA VAL A 278 13.11 -10.07 -9.63
C VAL A 278 12.05 -10.10 -10.72
N LYS A 279 12.43 -9.74 -11.93
CA LYS A 279 11.57 -9.77 -13.13
C LYS A 279 12.39 -10.23 -14.32
N VAL A 280 11.80 -11.12 -15.12
CA VAL A 280 12.42 -11.62 -16.37
C VAL A 280 11.46 -11.44 -17.53
N PRO A 281 11.95 -11.29 -18.78
CA PRO A 281 11.10 -11.06 -19.95
C PRO A 281 10.06 -12.18 -20.21
N GLY A 282 10.41 -13.44 -19.96
CA GLY A 282 9.53 -14.60 -20.12
C GLY A 282 8.49 -14.82 -19.01
N GLY A 283 8.43 -13.89 -18.04
CA GLY A 283 7.44 -13.93 -16.96
C GLY A 283 7.81 -14.90 -15.81
N MET A 284 6.84 -15.16 -14.93
CA MET A 284 7.04 -15.92 -13.68
C MET A 284 7.64 -17.30 -13.87
N ALA A 285 7.31 -18.00 -14.96
CA ALA A 285 7.79 -19.36 -15.22
C ALA A 285 9.30 -19.44 -15.44
N GLU A 286 9.92 -18.37 -15.94
CA GLU A 286 11.36 -18.31 -16.22
C GLU A 286 12.18 -17.78 -15.03
N VAL A 287 11.54 -17.31 -13.96
CA VAL A 287 12.26 -16.91 -12.76
C VAL A 287 12.91 -18.11 -12.09
N THR A 288 14.23 -18.09 -11.97
CA THR A 288 15.01 -19.17 -11.33
C THR A 288 15.21 -18.92 -9.84
N VAL A 289 15.39 -19.99 -9.08
CA VAL A 289 15.75 -19.91 -7.64
C VAL A 289 17.04 -19.13 -7.45
N ALA A 290 18.04 -19.35 -8.30
CA ALA A 290 19.32 -18.64 -8.24
C ALA A 290 19.15 -17.10 -8.34
N GLN A 291 18.24 -16.61 -9.18
CA GLN A 291 17.95 -15.17 -9.27
C GLN A 291 17.36 -14.62 -7.96
N VAL A 292 16.43 -15.36 -7.34
CA VAL A 292 15.81 -14.94 -6.07
C VAL A 292 16.83 -15.02 -4.93
N VAL A 293 17.62 -16.07 -4.84
CA VAL A 293 18.71 -16.21 -3.83
C VAL A 293 19.77 -15.11 -4.01
N ASN A 294 20.18 -14.81 -5.24
CA ASN A 294 21.10 -13.71 -5.51
C ASN A 294 20.51 -12.35 -5.06
N ALA A 295 19.22 -12.15 -5.21
CA ALA A 295 18.54 -10.95 -4.69
C ALA A 295 18.58 -10.91 -3.14
N LEU A 296 18.39 -12.04 -2.45
CA LEU A 296 18.56 -12.14 -1.00
C LEU A 296 19.97 -11.80 -0.55
N VAL A 297 20.98 -12.32 -1.25
CA VAL A 297 22.40 -12.01 -0.95
C VAL A 297 22.70 -10.51 -1.10
N ARG A 298 22.15 -9.84 -2.12
CA ARG A 298 22.31 -8.38 -2.29
C ARG A 298 21.68 -7.59 -1.15
N LEU A 299 20.56 -8.08 -0.58
CA LEU A 299 19.95 -7.46 0.59
C LEU A 299 20.79 -7.61 1.89
N ARG A 300 21.75 -8.55 1.94
CA ARG A 300 22.60 -8.80 3.11
C ARG A 300 21.81 -8.87 4.42
N VAL A 301 20.73 -9.66 4.43
CA VAL A 301 19.93 -9.91 5.63
C VAL A 301 20.53 -11.13 6.33
N SER A 302 21.05 -10.94 7.52
CA SER A 302 21.46 -12.01 8.44
C SER A 302 20.54 -12.04 9.66
N ALA A 303 20.44 -13.18 10.32
CA ALA A 303 19.70 -13.34 11.58
C ALA A 303 20.28 -12.45 12.71
#